data_3b734fb29387661256f4aa0b8815848a
#
_entry.id   3b734fb29387661256f4aa0b8815848a
#
_cell.length_a   1.000
_cell.length_b   1.000
_cell.length_c   1.000
_cell.angle_alpha   90.00
_cell.angle_beta   90.00
_cell.angle_gamma   90.00
#
_symmetry.space_group_name_H-M   'P 1'
#
loop_
_entity.id
_entity.type
_entity.pdbx_description
1 polymer ?
#
loop_
_entity_poly.entity_id
_entity_poly.type
_entity_poly.pdbx_seq_one_letter_code
_entity_poly.pdbx_strand_id
1 'polypeptide(L)'
;MQCDQTSQQSSPALPDRRRHRRYRFSTPITIRSADSQAVQGITIEISQSGMSAISAGSLTLNDTVELEPIAAGKVLAVVRRTVGRLYNFEFVNLPLAQSQRIAEICKTLPLYQGKALGI
;
A
#
# COMPACT_ATOMS: atom_id res chain seq x y z
N MET A 1 16.64 -7.73 -27.37
CA MET A 1 15.88 -7.83 -26.91
C MET A 1 15.73 -8.21 -26.54
N GLN A 2 15.92 -8.01 -26.43
CA GLN A 2 15.24 -8.24 -25.83
C GLN A 2 15.00 -8.24 -25.43
N CYS A 3 15.47 -7.86 -25.61
CA CYS A 3 14.74 -7.88 -24.95
C CYS A 3 14.53 -7.96 -24.55
N ASP A 4 14.93 -7.74 -24.59
CA ASP A 4 14.18 -7.86 -23.99
C ASP A 4 13.95 -8.04 -23.70
N GLN A 5 14.35 -7.75 -23.78
CA GLN A 5 13.59 -7.91 -23.29
C GLN A 5 13.13 -8.08 -22.91
N THR A 6 13.66 -7.83 -23.26
CA THR A 6 12.75 -8.08 -22.74
C THR A 6 12.43 -8.60 -22.31
N SER A 7 12.68 -8.40 -22.49
CA SER A 7 11.82 -8.82 -21.90
C SER A 7 11.66 -9.42 -21.36
N GLN A 8 11.70 -9.32 -21.15
CA GLN A 8 11.02 -9.78 -20.47
C GLN A 8 10.62 -10.19 -20.02
N GLN A 9 10.67 -10.10 -20.10
CA GLN A 9 9.82 -10.45 -19.53
C GLN A 9 9.42 -11.16 -19.07
N SER A 10 9.44 -11.04 -19.10
CA SER A 10 8.65 -11.62 -18.48
C SER A 10 8.37 -12.38 -18.02
N SER A 11 8.25 -12.28 -17.82
CA SER A 11 7.64 -12.82 -17.22
C SER A 11 7.08 -13.21 -16.61
N PRO A 12 6.55 -13.07 -16.91
CA PRO A 12 5.50 -13.06 -16.19
C PRO A 12 5.48 -13.55 -15.08
N ALA A 13 5.76 -14.31 -15.18
CA ALA A 13 5.73 -14.84 -14.07
C ALA A 13 6.54 -14.23 -13.23
N LEU A 14 6.85 -13.25 -13.51
CA LEU A 14 7.35 -12.62 -12.55
C LEU A 14 6.42 -12.42 -11.66
N PRO A 15 6.29 -13.19 -10.72
CA PRO A 15 5.26 -13.13 -9.80
C PRO A 15 5.32 -11.88 -9.04
N ASP A 16 6.44 -11.41 -8.68
CA ASP A 16 6.50 -10.25 -7.84
C ASP A 16 7.17 -9.12 -8.56
N ARG A 17 6.35 -8.19 -9.05
CA ARG A 17 6.85 -7.05 -9.73
C ARG A 17 7.05 -5.90 -8.84
N ARG A 18 6.76 -6.06 -7.52
CA ARG A 18 6.89 -4.96 -6.59
C ARG A 18 8.33 -4.67 -6.33
N ARG A 19 8.64 -3.40 -6.19
CA ARG A 19 9.93 -3.01 -5.81
C ARG A 19 10.25 -3.33 -4.41
N HIS A 20 9.25 -3.34 -3.51
CA HIS A 20 9.43 -3.49 -2.09
C HIS A 20 8.61 -4.66 -1.58
N ARG A 21 9.16 -5.34 -0.58
CA ARG A 21 8.44 -6.42 0.06
C ARG A 21 7.31 -5.87 0.89
N ARG A 22 6.28 -6.67 1.08
CA ARG A 22 5.15 -6.33 1.90
C ARG A 22 5.23 -7.02 3.22
N TYR A 23 4.75 -6.34 4.24
CA TYR A 23 4.79 -6.84 5.62
C TYR A 23 3.41 -6.75 6.23
N ARG A 24 3.10 -7.69 7.11
CA ARG A 24 1.82 -7.69 7.80
C ARG A 24 1.77 -6.51 8.74
N PHE A 25 0.65 -5.81 8.71
CA PHE A 25 0.52 -4.59 9.47
C PHE A 25 -0.97 -4.35 9.72
N SER A 26 -1.40 -4.63 10.95
CA SER A 26 -2.81 -4.53 11.27
C SER A 26 -3.01 -3.44 12.32
N THR A 27 -3.55 -2.32 11.88
CA THR A 27 -3.79 -1.19 12.77
C THR A 27 -4.94 -0.37 12.22
N PRO A 28 -5.74 0.25 13.10
CA PRO A 28 -6.80 1.13 12.63
C PRO A 28 -6.20 2.38 11.99
N ILE A 29 -6.83 2.84 10.93
CA ILE A 29 -6.44 4.10 10.30
C ILE A 29 -7.68 4.88 9.94
N THR A 30 -7.50 6.19 9.74
CA THR A 30 -8.50 7.05 9.17
C THR A 30 -8.06 7.39 7.77
N ILE A 31 -8.96 7.25 6.82
CA ILE A 31 -8.70 7.56 5.42
C ILE A 31 -9.53 8.78 5.07
N ARG A 32 -8.85 9.87 4.74
CA ARG A 32 -9.53 11.13 4.48
C ARG A 32 -9.42 11.47 3.01
N SER A 33 -10.53 11.58 2.35
CA SER A 33 -10.54 11.87 0.92
C SER A 33 -10.54 13.36 0.66
N ALA A 34 -10.47 13.73 -0.61
CA ALA A 34 -10.33 15.12 -1.01
C ALA A 34 -11.50 16.00 -0.58
N ASP A 35 -12.69 15.43 -0.47
CA ASP A 35 -13.85 16.20 -0.03
C ASP A 35 -13.97 16.23 1.48
N SER A 36 -12.89 15.89 2.16
CA SER A 36 -12.79 15.94 3.61
C SER A 36 -13.61 14.90 4.34
N GLN A 37 -14.19 13.97 3.63
CA GLN A 37 -14.85 12.89 4.31
C GLN A 37 -13.83 11.92 4.86
N ALA A 38 -14.07 11.46 6.05
CA ALA A 38 -13.16 10.53 6.69
C ALA A 38 -13.87 9.20 6.88
N VAL A 39 -13.18 8.12 6.51
CA VAL A 39 -13.70 6.79 6.78
C VAL A 39 -12.68 6.01 7.57
N GLN A 40 -13.16 5.05 8.33
CA GLN A 40 -12.30 4.22 9.14
C GLN A 40 -11.87 3.00 8.35
N GLY A 41 -10.68 2.52 8.63
CA GLY A 41 -10.19 1.31 8.01
C GLY A 41 -9.23 0.58 8.92
N ILE A 42 -8.89 -0.63 8.52
CA ILE A 42 -7.90 -1.44 9.22
C ILE A 42 -6.90 -1.91 8.18
N THR A 43 -5.63 -1.66 8.45
CA THR A 43 -4.58 -2.04 7.52
C THR A 43 -4.40 -3.54 7.49
N ILE A 44 -3.91 -4.05 6.37
CA ILE A 44 -3.60 -5.45 6.18
C ILE A 44 -2.10 -5.64 5.98
N GLU A 45 -1.51 -4.80 5.15
CA GLU A 45 -0.09 -4.91 4.84
C GLU A 45 0.48 -3.55 4.54
N ILE A 46 1.78 -3.43 4.69
CA ILE A 46 2.49 -2.20 4.37
C ILE A 46 3.80 -2.55 3.68
N SER A 47 4.24 -1.67 2.79
CA SER A 47 5.57 -1.74 2.20
C SER A 47 6.12 -0.33 2.17
N GLN A 48 7.32 -0.19 1.65
CA GLN A 48 7.91 1.15 1.55
C GLN A 48 7.20 2.02 0.52
N SER A 49 6.45 1.42 -0.40
CA SER A 49 5.80 2.18 -1.47
C SER A 49 4.29 2.30 -1.32
N GLY A 50 3.70 1.59 -0.37
CA GLY A 50 2.25 1.67 -0.22
C GLY A 50 1.73 0.73 0.83
N MET A 51 0.41 0.64 0.91
CA MET A 51 -0.22 -0.25 1.88
C MET A 51 -1.59 -0.66 1.38
N SER A 52 -2.17 -1.65 2.02
CA SER A 52 -3.55 -2.00 1.77
C SER A 52 -4.33 -2.01 3.07
N ALA A 53 -5.62 -1.76 2.96
CA ALA A 53 -6.48 -1.68 4.12
C ALA A 53 -7.91 -2.02 3.70
N ILE A 54 -8.67 -2.54 4.67
CA ILE A 54 -10.09 -2.73 4.49
C ILE A 54 -10.76 -1.46 4.99
N SER A 55 -11.58 -0.87 4.14
CA SER A 55 -12.23 0.39 4.45
C SER A 55 -13.69 0.19 4.80
N ALA A 56 -14.17 0.93 5.79
CA ALA A 56 -15.57 0.89 6.15
C ALA A 56 -16.44 1.62 5.12
N GLY A 57 -15.86 2.54 4.37
CA GLY A 57 -16.58 3.30 3.36
C GLY A 57 -15.99 3.11 1.99
N SER A 58 -16.73 3.54 0.98
CA SER A 58 -16.26 3.43 -0.38
C SER A 58 -15.28 4.53 -0.72
N LEU A 59 -14.28 4.18 -1.48
CA LEU A 59 -13.29 5.14 -1.96
C LEU A 59 -13.26 5.08 -3.48
N THR A 60 -12.80 6.16 -4.09
CA THR A 60 -12.77 6.24 -5.54
C THR A 60 -11.36 5.96 -6.05
N LEU A 61 -11.27 5.11 -7.07
CA LEU A 61 -9.99 4.83 -7.69
C LEU A 61 -9.34 6.10 -8.20
N ASN A 62 -8.05 6.16 -8.03
CA ASN A 62 -7.21 7.26 -8.48
C ASN A 62 -7.37 8.55 -7.67
N ASP A 63 -8.19 8.53 -6.63
CA ASP A 63 -8.27 9.67 -5.73
C ASP A 63 -7.05 9.70 -4.84
N THR A 64 -6.64 10.91 -4.49
CA THR A 64 -5.60 11.11 -3.48
C THR A 64 -6.27 11.17 -2.12
N VAL A 65 -5.74 10.41 -1.18
CA VAL A 65 -6.29 10.38 0.17
C VAL A 65 -5.16 10.59 1.17
N GLU A 66 -5.54 10.94 2.39
CA GLU A 66 -4.60 11.07 3.48
C GLU A 66 -4.84 9.93 4.43
N LEU A 67 -3.79 9.22 4.78
CA LEU A 67 -3.86 8.06 5.67
C LEU A 67 -3.26 8.44 7.02
N GLU A 68 -4.00 8.18 8.09
CA GLU A 68 -3.52 8.51 9.42
C GLU A 68 -4.22 7.67 10.49
N PRO A 69 -3.57 7.32 11.57
CA PRO A 69 -2.16 7.55 11.77
C PRO A 69 -1.35 6.42 11.18
N ILE A 70 -0.30 6.81 10.48
CA ILE A 70 0.74 5.86 10.15
C ILE A 70 1.82 6.19 11.15
N ALA A 71 2.63 5.23 11.55
CA ALA A 71 3.66 5.52 12.53
C ALA A 71 4.55 6.67 12.10
N ALA A 72 4.56 6.98 10.83
CA ALA A 72 5.33 8.11 10.30
C ALA A 72 4.50 9.39 10.21
N GLY A 73 3.29 9.40 10.77
CA GLY A 73 2.41 10.56 10.71
C GLY A 73 1.36 10.41 9.63
N LYS A 74 0.95 11.52 9.06
CA LYS A 74 -0.01 11.52 7.95
C LYS A 74 0.73 11.27 6.66
N VAL A 75 0.16 10.44 5.80
CA VAL A 75 0.80 10.08 4.55
C VAL A 75 -0.21 10.26 3.42
N LEU A 76 0.23 10.87 2.33
CA LEU A 76 -0.61 10.99 1.15
C LEU A 76 -0.45 9.75 0.29
N ALA A 77 -1.56 9.31 -0.28
CA ALA A 77 -1.55 8.12 -1.12
C ALA A 77 -2.62 8.23 -2.18
N VAL A 78 -2.48 7.42 -3.22
CA VAL A 78 -3.48 7.34 -4.28
C VAL A 78 -4.09 5.96 -4.23
N VAL A 79 -5.42 5.90 -4.38
CA VAL A 79 -6.15 4.63 -4.41
C VAL A 79 -5.90 3.99 -5.77
N ARG A 80 -5.17 2.86 -5.78
CA ARG A 80 -4.79 2.23 -7.05
C ARG A 80 -5.64 1.04 -7.43
N ARG A 81 -6.14 0.32 -6.46
CA ARG A 81 -6.88 -0.90 -6.73
C ARG A 81 -7.90 -1.15 -5.65
N THR A 82 -8.94 -1.86 -6.00
CA THR A 82 -9.91 -2.29 -5.02
C THR A 82 -10.42 -3.67 -5.35
N VAL A 83 -10.64 -4.49 -4.33
CA VAL A 83 -11.31 -5.77 -4.44
C VAL A 83 -12.27 -5.81 -3.26
N GLY A 84 -13.55 -5.61 -3.54
CA GLY A 84 -14.51 -5.48 -2.47
C GLY A 84 -14.20 -4.27 -1.63
N ARG A 85 -13.99 -4.47 -0.35
CA ARG A 85 -13.64 -3.39 0.57
C ARG A 85 -12.15 -3.26 0.81
N LEU A 86 -11.36 -4.09 0.15
CA LEU A 86 -9.91 -4.03 0.28
C LEU A 86 -9.38 -3.05 -0.76
N TYR A 87 -8.66 -2.06 -0.29
CA TYR A 87 -8.09 -1.03 -1.16
C TYR A 87 -6.58 -1.05 -1.08
N ASN A 88 -5.94 -0.88 -2.22
CA ASN A 88 -4.49 -0.74 -2.28
C ASN A 88 -4.15 0.71 -2.53
N PHE A 89 -3.26 1.23 -1.72
CA PHE A 89 -2.84 2.62 -1.76
C PHE A 89 -1.36 2.70 -2.13
N GLU A 90 -1.04 3.63 -3.00
CA GLU A 90 0.35 3.90 -3.33
C GLU A 90 0.73 5.24 -2.70
N PHE A 91 1.79 5.26 -1.90
CA PHE A 91 2.23 6.50 -1.28
C PHE A 91 2.75 7.45 -2.34
N VAL A 92 2.44 8.74 -2.20
CA VAL A 92 2.89 9.75 -3.14
C VAL A 92 3.50 10.91 -2.38
N ASN A 93 4.46 11.56 -3.00
CA ASN A 93 5.12 12.74 -2.43
C ASN A 93 5.59 12.51 -1.00
N LEU A 94 6.16 11.35 -0.76
CA LEU A 94 6.58 10.98 0.58
C LEU A 94 7.93 11.64 0.89
N PRO A 95 7.99 12.50 1.91
CA PRO A 95 9.28 13.08 2.28
C PRO A 95 10.28 12.01 2.69
N LEU A 96 11.54 12.27 2.45
CA LEU A 96 12.57 11.29 2.74
C LEU A 96 12.54 10.81 4.18
N ALA A 97 12.33 11.72 5.12
CA ALA A 97 12.28 11.34 6.52
C ALA A 97 11.13 10.36 6.81
N GLN A 98 9.99 10.58 6.18
CA GLN A 98 8.86 9.66 6.35
C GLN A 98 9.15 8.32 5.67
N SER A 99 9.75 8.37 4.50
CA SER A 99 10.10 7.16 3.79
C SER A 99 11.06 6.30 4.61
N GLN A 100 12.04 6.92 5.22
CA GLN A 100 12.98 6.22 6.07
C GLN A 100 12.29 5.62 7.29
N ARG A 101 11.35 6.36 7.86
CA ARG A 101 10.64 5.87 9.02
C ARG A 101 9.77 4.67 8.68
N ILE A 102 9.14 4.70 7.51
CA ILE A 102 8.35 3.56 7.06
C ILE A 102 9.25 2.35 6.84
N ALA A 103 10.42 2.56 6.26
CA ALA A 103 11.36 1.46 6.06
C ALA A 103 11.78 0.84 7.39
N GLU A 104 11.98 1.67 8.41
CA GLU A 104 12.33 1.17 9.72
C GLU A 104 11.19 0.34 10.32
N ILE A 105 9.98 0.81 10.17
CA ILE A 105 8.83 0.08 10.67
C ILE A 105 8.74 -1.28 9.99
N CYS A 106 8.94 -1.31 8.69
CA CYS A 106 8.84 -2.56 7.93
C CYS A 106 9.85 -3.60 8.43
N LYS A 107 11.00 -3.15 8.90
CA LYS A 107 11.99 -4.10 9.40
C LYS A 107 11.53 -4.84 10.64
N THR A 108 10.57 -4.31 11.35
CA THR A 108 10.10 -4.93 12.59
C THR A 108 8.88 -5.80 12.39
N LEU A 109 8.35 -5.87 11.17
CA LEU A 109 7.10 -6.56 10.92
C LEU A 109 7.35 -7.91 10.24
N PRO A 110 6.44 -8.86 10.43
CA PRO A 110 6.56 -10.14 9.73
C PRO A 110 6.20 -9.95 8.26
N LEU A 111 6.85 -10.73 7.41
CA LEU A 111 6.54 -10.69 6.00
C LEU A 111 5.10 -11.10 5.76
N TYR A 112 4.45 -10.38 4.86
CA TYR A 112 3.12 -10.73 4.44
C TYR A 112 3.22 -11.84 3.40
N GLN A 113 2.55 -12.95 3.68
CA GLN A 113 2.57 -14.06 2.75
C GLN A 113 1.25 -14.10 2.07
N GLY A 114 1.15 -13.35 1.03
CA GLY A 114 -0.10 -13.18 0.34
C GLY A 114 -0.75 -14.47 -0.07
N LYS A 115 0.05 -15.48 -0.36
CA LYS A 115 -0.59 -16.68 -0.78
C LYS A 115 -1.27 -17.36 0.37
N ALA A 116 -0.92 -17.05 1.57
CA ALA A 116 -1.64 -17.60 2.69
C ALA A 116 -3.06 -17.10 2.70
N LEU A 117 -3.30 -15.93 2.16
CA LEU A 117 -4.62 -15.41 2.06
C LEU A 117 -5.17 -15.62 0.70
N GLY A 118 -4.31 -15.59 -0.27
CA GLY A 118 -4.76 -15.67 -1.62
C GLY A 118 -5.07 -17.06 -2.04
N ILE A 119 -4.89 -17.95 -1.22
CA ILE A 119 -5.13 -19.30 -1.58
C ILE A 119 -6.46 -19.59 -2.01
#